data_049b4336b114e5ba01461b7a8e45bcc7
#
_entry.id   049b4336b114e5ba01461b7a8e45bcc7
#
_cell.length_a   1.000
_cell.length_b   1.000
_cell.length_c   1.000
_cell.angle_alpha   90.00
_cell.angle_beta   90.00
_cell.angle_gamma   90.00
#
_symmetry.space_group_name_H-M   'P 1'
#
loop_
_entity.id
_entity.type
_entity.pdbx_description
1 polymer ?
#
loop_
_entity_poly.entity_id
_entity_poly.type
_entity_poly.pdbx_seq_one_letter_code
_entity_poly.pdbx_strand_id
1 'polypeptide(L)'
;YALKEVFAHGRIDITPDNIYGILSLVVWTLTVIVSLKYVLLILRADNNGEGGLIAMLALASTAVKERPVLRRRLLIRGVFGTAIFFGDGVITPAISVLSAVEGLEVAAPGLHRYVVPVTLVVLTLLFAAQRFGTGGIGKFFGPVTAVWFIVLALLGVVHIVENPAVLAALSPHYALAFMWQHPGTAFVSLGAVVLCVTGAEALYADMGHFGKRPIRLAWFSLVMPALMINYFGQGAMLLQRPETVKNPFYEMAPEWALYPLIVLATLATVIASQALITAAFSVTKQAIQLGYFPRLRVTHTSVKETGQIYVPFVNWGLYACIVLAVVTFGSSSKLASAYGI
;
A
#
# COMPACT_ATOMS: atom_id res chain seq x y z
N TYR A 1 9.68 -0.88 2.34
CA TYR A 1 10.17 -1.98 1.49
C TYR A 1 10.44 -1.53 0.03
N ALA A 2 9.67 -0.60 -0.55
CA ALA A 2 9.77 -0.26 -1.97
C ALA A 2 11.19 0.19 -2.39
N LEU A 3 11.80 1.15 -1.70
CA LEU A 3 13.15 1.62 -2.03
C LEU A 3 14.20 0.51 -1.81
N LYS A 4 14.07 -0.26 -0.73
CA LYS A 4 14.89 -1.44 -0.46
C LYS A 4 14.90 -2.39 -1.66
N GLU A 5 13.73 -2.71 -2.20
CA GLU A 5 13.58 -3.69 -3.29
C GLU A 5 14.17 -3.21 -4.62
N VAL A 6 14.14 -1.90 -4.87
CA VAL A 6 14.76 -1.33 -6.08
C VAL A 6 16.27 -1.60 -6.12
N PHE A 7 16.95 -1.41 -4.98
CA PHE A 7 18.40 -1.62 -4.86
C PHE A 7 18.78 -3.04 -4.41
N ALA A 8 17.79 -3.87 -4.01
CA ALA A 8 18.04 -5.24 -3.60
C ALA A 8 18.67 -6.06 -4.73
N HIS A 9 19.45 -7.05 -4.37
CA HIS A 9 20.06 -8.03 -5.26
C HIS A 9 21.17 -7.48 -6.16
N GLY A 10 21.75 -6.29 -5.88
CA GLY A 10 22.89 -5.76 -6.65
C GLY A 10 22.62 -5.51 -8.14
N ARG A 11 21.35 -5.36 -8.52
CA ARG A 11 20.94 -5.08 -9.90
C ARG A 11 21.24 -3.66 -10.33
N ILE A 12 21.35 -2.76 -9.36
CA ILE A 12 21.61 -1.33 -9.55
C ILE A 12 22.69 -0.93 -8.57
N ASP A 13 23.78 -0.35 -9.07
CA ASP A 13 24.83 0.21 -8.24
C ASP A 13 24.28 1.43 -7.47
N ILE A 14 24.68 1.55 -6.21
CA ILE A 14 24.30 2.68 -5.36
C ILE A 14 25.20 3.86 -5.70
N THR A 15 24.86 4.54 -6.81
CA THR A 15 25.51 5.76 -7.27
C THR A 15 24.57 6.96 -7.11
N PRO A 16 25.08 8.20 -6.99
CA PRO A 16 24.21 9.36 -6.89
C PRO A 16 23.19 9.47 -8.03
N ASP A 17 23.62 9.23 -9.27
CA ASP A 17 22.74 9.31 -10.45
C ASP A 17 21.60 8.28 -10.40
N ASN A 18 21.91 7.05 -9.99
CA ASN A 18 20.91 5.99 -9.84
C ASN A 18 19.93 6.31 -8.69
N ILE A 19 20.43 6.81 -7.55
CA ILE A 19 19.57 7.23 -6.44
C ILE A 19 18.64 8.35 -6.87
N TYR A 20 19.14 9.39 -7.55
CA TYR A 20 18.32 10.48 -8.06
C TYR A 20 17.31 10.00 -9.09
N GLY A 21 17.71 9.12 -10.01
CA GLY A 21 16.82 8.52 -10.99
C GLY A 21 15.66 7.74 -10.36
N ILE A 22 15.96 6.89 -9.40
CA ILE A 22 14.96 6.09 -8.68
C ILE A 22 14.04 6.95 -7.83
N LEU A 23 14.57 7.90 -7.07
CA LEU A 23 13.75 8.83 -6.27
C LEU A 23 12.83 9.64 -7.17
N SER A 24 13.33 10.13 -8.31
CA SER A 24 12.52 10.83 -9.29
C SER A 24 11.40 9.94 -9.85
N LEU A 25 11.68 8.67 -10.16
CA LEU A 25 10.65 7.70 -10.56
C LEU A 25 9.58 7.52 -9.48
N VAL A 26 9.97 7.37 -8.22
CA VAL A 26 9.04 7.25 -7.08
C VAL A 26 8.13 8.47 -6.98
N VAL A 27 8.71 9.68 -6.98
CA VAL A 27 7.98 10.96 -6.88
C VAL A 27 6.96 11.11 -8.01
N TRP A 28 7.40 10.88 -9.24
CA TRP A 28 6.52 11.06 -10.40
C TRP A 28 5.49 9.94 -10.53
N THR A 29 5.80 8.73 -10.09
CA THR A 29 4.81 7.64 -9.99
C THR A 29 3.74 7.97 -8.95
N LEU A 30 4.09 8.42 -7.74
CA LEU A 30 3.13 8.89 -6.73
C LEU A 30 2.30 10.06 -7.25
N THR A 31 2.93 11.02 -7.94
CA THR A 31 2.24 12.19 -8.49
C THR A 31 1.26 11.80 -9.59
N VAL A 32 1.67 11.01 -10.56
CA VAL A 32 0.83 10.67 -11.72
C VAL A 32 -0.21 9.61 -11.35
N ILE A 33 0.20 8.53 -10.69
CA ILE A 33 -0.70 7.40 -10.43
C ILE A 33 -1.63 7.71 -9.26
N VAL A 34 -1.10 8.14 -8.12
CA VAL A 34 -1.96 8.34 -6.95
C VAL A 34 -2.65 9.69 -7.01
N SER A 35 -1.89 10.80 -7.16
CA SER A 35 -2.48 12.15 -7.10
C SER A 35 -3.35 12.46 -8.30
N LEU A 36 -2.83 12.33 -9.53
CA LEU A 36 -3.61 12.68 -10.73
C LEU A 36 -4.65 11.62 -11.07
N LYS A 37 -4.25 10.35 -11.22
CA LYS A 37 -5.16 9.29 -11.65
C LYS A 37 -6.19 8.95 -10.58
N TYR A 38 -5.78 8.58 -9.35
CA TYR A 38 -6.74 8.16 -8.33
C TYR A 38 -7.44 9.35 -7.67
N VAL A 39 -6.70 10.26 -7.03
CA VAL A 39 -7.28 11.30 -6.16
C VAL A 39 -8.00 12.40 -6.95
N LEU A 40 -7.50 12.82 -8.12
CA LEU A 40 -8.12 13.89 -8.90
C LEU A 40 -9.12 13.37 -9.95
N LEU A 41 -8.82 12.27 -10.65
CA LEU A 41 -9.67 11.78 -11.75
C LEU A 41 -10.63 10.69 -11.29
N ILE A 42 -10.15 9.56 -10.77
CA ILE A 42 -10.99 8.39 -10.46
C ILE A 42 -12.01 8.68 -9.36
N LEU A 43 -11.65 9.45 -8.32
CA LEU A 43 -12.60 9.86 -7.28
C LEU A 43 -13.78 10.75 -7.80
N ARG A 44 -13.78 11.12 -9.09
CA ARG A 44 -14.97 11.79 -9.73
C ARG A 44 -16.02 10.78 -10.18
N ALA A 45 -15.62 9.54 -10.45
CA ALA A 45 -16.51 8.48 -10.90
C ALA A 45 -17.19 7.83 -9.68
N ASP A 46 -18.15 8.52 -9.09
CA ASP A 46 -18.96 8.01 -7.99
C ASP A 46 -20.33 7.49 -8.50
N ASN A 47 -20.78 6.38 -7.93
CA ASN A 47 -22.10 5.82 -8.15
C ASN A 47 -22.94 6.01 -6.87
N ASN A 48 -23.71 7.10 -6.81
CA ASN A 48 -24.51 7.48 -5.63
C ASN A 48 -23.69 7.57 -4.32
N GLY A 49 -22.47 8.12 -4.43
CA GLY A 49 -21.53 8.23 -3.32
C GLY A 49 -20.63 7.00 -3.13
N GLU A 50 -20.95 5.86 -3.72
CA GLU A 50 -20.11 4.66 -3.66
C GLU A 50 -19.01 4.70 -4.72
N GLY A 51 -17.81 4.23 -4.35
CA GLY A 51 -16.64 4.07 -5.21
C GLY A 51 -16.21 2.60 -5.34
N GLY A 52 -15.04 2.43 -5.92
CA GLY A 52 -14.44 1.12 -6.14
C GLY A 52 -14.68 0.56 -7.54
N LEU A 53 -13.98 -0.52 -7.86
CA LEU A 53 -13.98 -1.11 -9.19
C LEU A 53 -15.37 -1.54 -9.66
N ILE A 54 -16.19 -2.09 -8.77
CA ILE A 54 -17.55 -2.55 -9.08
C ILE A 54 -18.49 -1.38 -9.35
N ALA A 55 -18.38 -0.27 -8.59
CA ALA A 55 -19.13 0.94 -8.86
C ALA A 55 -18.78 1.53 -10.22
N MET A 56 -17.50 1.58 -10.58
CA MET A 56 -17.05 2.01 -11.90
C MET A 56 -17.58 1.09 -13.01
N LEU A 57 -17.57 -0.23 -12.78
CA LEU A 57 -18.12 -1.20 -13.74
C LEU A 57 -19.62 -1.00 -13.96
N ALA A 58 -20.38 -0.73 -12.89
CA ALA A 58 -21.80 -0.44 -12.96
C ALA A 58 -22.06 0.81 -13.82
N LEU A 59 -21.34 1.91 -13.56
CA LEU A 59 -21.41 3.13 -14.36
C LEU A 59 -21.08 2.90 -15.83
N ALA A 60 -19.94 2.25 -16.10
CA ALA A 60 -19.50 1.95 -17.46
C ALA A 60 -20.49 1.03 -18.20
N SER A 61 -21.03 0.00 -17.53
CA SER A 61 -21.99 -0.94 -18.12
C SER A 61 -23.34 -0.26 -18.46
N THR A 62 -23.75 0.72 -17.66
CA THR A 62 -24.95 1.53 -17.88
C THR A 62 -24.76 2.48 -19.07
N ALA A 63 -23.60 3.13 -19.18
CA ALA A 63 -23.28 4.02 -20.29
C ALA A 63 -23.27 3.32 -21.65
N VAL A 64 -23.01 2.01 -21.70
CA VAL A 64 -22.98 1.22 -22.95
C VAL A 64 -24.15 0.22 -23.06
N LYS A 65 -25.26 0.48 -22.37
CA LYS A 65 -26.42 -0.43 -22.29
C LYS A 65 -26.92 -0.88 -23.68
N GLU A 66 -26.90 0.01 -24.67
CA GLU A 66 -27.35 -0.25 -26.03
C GLU A 66 -26.32 -1.02 -26.89
N ARG A 67 -25.12 -1.28 -26.38
CA ARG A 67 -24.05 -1.99 -27.08
C ARG A 67 -23.70 -3.33 -26.38
N PRO A 68 -24.45 -4.40 -26.63
CA PRO A 68 -24.36 -5.64 -25.86
C PRO A 68 -22.96 -6.29 -25.90
N VAL A 69 -22.30 -6.25 -27.06
CA VAL A 69 -20.93 -6.79 -27.21
C VAL A 69 -19.92 -6.03 -26.36
N LEU A 70 -19.98 -4.69 -26.39
CA LEU A 70 -19.07 -3.84 -25.59
C LEU A 70 -19.36 -4.00 -24.10
N ARG A 71 -20.63 -4.04 -23.71
CA ARG A 71 -21.06 -4.29 -22.34
C ARG A 71 -20.51 -5.62 -21.81
N ARG A 72 -20.63 -6.72 -22.58
CA ARG A 72 -20.08 -8.02 -22.20
C ARG A 72 -18.56 -7.98 -21.99
N ARG A 73 -17.83 -7.31 -22.89
CA ARG A 73 -16.36 -7.14 -22.76
C ARG A 73 -15.98 -6.35 -21.51
N LEU A 74 -16.72 -5.28 -21.19
CA LEU A 74 -16.49 -4.49 -19.97
C LEU A 74 -16.77 -5.33 -18.72
N LEU A 75 -17.85 -6.11 -18.70
CA LEU A 75 -18.17 -6.99 -17.58
C LEU A 75 -17.07 -8.03 -17.33
N ILE A 76 -16.56 -8.69 -18.37
CA ILE A 76 -15.47 -9.66 -18.26
C ILE A 76 -14.21 -8.99 -17.70
N ARG A 77 -13.84 -7.80 -18.21
CA ARG A 77 -12.68 -7.05 -17.71
C ARG A 77 -12.87 -6.60 -16.27
N GLY A 78 -14.08 -6.20 -15.88
CA GLY A 78 -14.39 -5.80 -14.51
C GLY A 78 -14.30 -6.96 -13.54
N VAL A 79 -14.81 -8.14 -13.89
CA VAL A 79 -14.68 -9.36 -13.07
C VAL A 79 -13.20 -9.75 -12.93
N PHE A 80 -12.43 -9.70 -14.01
CA PHE A 80 -11.00 -9.95 -13.97
C PHE A 80 -10.25 -8.95 -13.08
N GLY A 81 -10.55 -7.65 -13.21
CA GLY A 81 -10.00 -6.63 -12.33
C GLY A 81 -10.34 -6.84 -10.86
N THR A 82 -11.58 -7.29 -10.58
CA THR A 82 -11.99 -7.65 -9.21
C THR A 82 -11.19 -8.84 -8.67
N ALA A 83 -10.90 -9.84 -9.48
CA ALA A 83 -10.05 -10.96 -9.08
C ALA A 83 -8.62 -10.52 -8.75
N ILE A 84 -8.04 -9.60 -9.54
CA ILE A 84 -6.72 -9.00 -9.24
C ILE A 84 -6.75 -8.22 -7.92
N PHE A 85 -7.82 -7.46 -7.66
CA PHE A 85 -7.98 -6.75 -6.38
C PHE A 85 -7.97 -7.69 -5.17
N PHE A 86 -8.60 -8.87 -5.26
CA PHE A 86 -8.50 -9.88 -4.20
C PHE A 86 -7.07 -10.44 -4.07
N GLY A 87 -6.33 -10.59 -5.18
CA GLY A 87 -4.92 -10.97 -5.16
C GLY A 87 -4.07 -9.95 -4.41
N ASP A 88 -4.27 -8.65 -4.67
CA ASP A 88 -3.61 -7.56 -3.93
C ASP A 88 -4.00 -7.59 -2.45
N GLY A 89 -5.27 -7.85 -2.14
CA GLY A 89 -5.78 -8.03 -0.78
C GLY A 89 -5.13 -9.18 0.01
N VAL A 90 -4.43 -10.11 -0.66
CA VAL A 90 -3.59 -11.13 -0.03
C VAL A 90 -2.15 -10.65 0.12
N ILE A 91 -1.56 -10.15 -0.95
CA ILE A 91 -0.12 -9.88 -0.99
C ILE A 91 0.23 -8.64 -0.16
N THR A 92 -0.52 -7.55 -0.28
CA THR A 92 -0.21 -6.27 0.38
C THR A 92 -0.24 -6.36 1.91
N PRO A 93 -1.23 -6.98 2.59
CA PRO A 93 -1.16 -7.21 4.04
C PRO A 93 0.02 -8.10 4.44
N ALA A 94 0.30 -9.16 3.67
CA ALA A 94 1.41 -10.07 3.95
C ALA A 94 2.76 -9.34 3.92
N ILE A 95 3.05 -8.59 2.84
CA ILE A 95 4.29 -7.82 2.69
C ILE A 95 4.39 -6.75 3.78
N SER A 96 3.33 -5.98 4.01
CA SER A 96 3.35 -4.82 4.89
C SER A 96 3.61 -5.22 6.34
N VAL A 97 2.87 -6.22 6.86
CA VAL A 97 3.06 -6.67 8.24
C VAL A 97 4.41 -7.36 8.40
N LEU A 98 4.81 -8.20 7.44
CA LEU A 98 6.12 -8.87 7.47
C LEU A 98 7.27 -7.86 7.48
N SER A 99 7.22 -6.85 6.57
CA SER A 99 8.22 -5.78 6.51
C SER A 99 8.27 -4.91 7.77
N ALA A 100 7.13 -4.66 8.42
CA ALA A 100 7.11 -3.95 9.70
C ALA A 100 7.79 -4.76 10.81
N VAL A 101 7.54 -6.06 10.87
CA VAL A 101 8.13 -6.96 11.88
C VAL A 101 9.62 -7.24 11.58
N GLU A 102 10.06 -7.21 10.32
CA GLU A 102 11.47 -7.32 9.94
C GLU A 102 12.36 -6.22 10.59
N GLY A 103 11.78 -5.11 11.04
CA GLY A 103 12.49 -4.13 11.86
C GLY A 103 13.12 -4.73 13.13
N LEU A 104 12.61 -5.84 13.65
CA LEU A 104 13.20 -6.55 14.79
C LEU A 104 14.61 -7.08 14.47
N GLU A 105 14.89 -7.42 13.22
CA GLU A 105 16.23 -7.88 12.80
C GLU A 105 17.25 -6.75 12.87
N VAL A 106 16.83 -5.52 12.60
CA VAL A 106 17.67 -4.31 12.72
C VAL A 106 17.95 -4.02 14.18
N ALA A 107 16.92 -4.16 15.04
CA ALA A 107 17.08 -3.94 16.49
C ALA A 107 17.96 -4.99 17.14
N ALA A 108 17.84 -6.26 16.76
CA ALA A 108 18.62 -7.36 17.30
C ALA A 108 18.66 -8.53 16.28
N PRO A 109 19.83 -8.82 15.67
CA PRO A 109 19.96 -9.88 14.64
C PRO A 109 19.48 -11.26 15.09
N GLY A 110 19.55 -11.58 16.39
CA GLY A 110 19.04 -12.83 16.96
C GLY A 110 17.53 -13.00 16.91
N LEU A 111 16.77 -11.92 16.63
CA LEU A 111 15.31 -11.93 16.54
C LEU A 111 14.78 -12.34 15.16
N HIS A 112 15.64 -12.54 14.16
CA HIS A 112 15.23 -12.97 12.81
C HIS A 112 14.27 -14.18 12.84
N ARG A 113 14.55 -15.21 13.65
CA ARG A 113 13.71 -16.41 13.79
C ARG A 113 12.28 -16.14 14.26
N TYR A 114 12.01 -15.00 14.88
CA TYR A 114 10.69 -14.63 15.40
C TYR A 114 9.87 -13.78 14.42
N VAL A 115 10.45 -13.31 13.33
CA VAL A 115 9.76 -12.43 12.35
C VAL A 115 8.51 -13.10 11.80
N VAL A 116 8.62 -14.31 11.26
CA VAL A 116 7.46 -15.04 10.72
C VAL A 116 6.44 -15.40 11.82
N PRO A 117 6.82 -15.99 12.97
CA PRO A 117 5.88 -16.25 14.06
C PRO A 117 5.13 -14.99 14.55
N VAL A 118 5.83 -13.89 14.78
CA VAL A 118 5.21 -12.63 15.22
C VAL A 118 4.26 -12.08 14.15
N THR A 119 4.66 -12.11 12.89
CA THR A 119 3.80 -11.71 11.76
C THR A 119 2.51 -12.54 11.72
N LEU A 120 2.60 -13.86 11.89
CA LEU A 120 1.43 -14.74 11.93
C LEU A 120 0.51 -14.43 13.12
N VAL A 121 1.07 -14.15 14.30
CA VAL A 121 0.28 -13.73 15.47
C VAL A 121 -0.45 -12.42 15.19
N VAL A 122 0.23 -11.39 14.67
CA VAL A 122 -0.37 -10.11 14.35
C VAL A 122 -1.51 -10.28 13.33
N LEU A 123 -1.28 -11.02 12.25
CA LEU A 123 -2.29 -11.29 11.22
C LEU A 123 -3.46 -12.10 11.79
N THR A 124 -3.20 -13.12 12.60
CA THR A 124 -4.26 -13.91 13.24
C THR A 124 -5.16 -13.05 14.11
N LEU A 125 -4.57 -12.18 14.94
CA LEU A 125 -5.32 -11.25 15.78
C LEU A 125 -6.13 -10.27 14.93
N LEU A 126 -5.56 -9.73 13.85
CA LEU A 126 -6.25 -8.85 12.93
C LEU A 126 -7.49 -9.52 12.32
N PHE A 127 -7.35 -10.72 11.74
CA PHE A 127 -8.45 -11.43 11.09
C PHE A 127 -9.49 -11.98 12.07
N ALA A 128 -9.06 -12.39 13.28
CA ALA A 128 -9.98 -12.80 14.34
C ALA A 128 -10.82 -11.62 14.88
N ALA A 129 -10.24 -10.41 14.92
CA ALA A 129 -10.93 -9.21 15.39
C ALA A 129 -12.01 -8.72 14.41
N GLN A 130 -11.95 -9.09 13.12
CA GLN A 130 -12.90 -8.61 12.09
C GLN A 130 -14.37 -8.84 12.46
N ARG A 131 -14.70 -9.96 13.10
CA ARG A 131 -16.06 -10.32 13.50
C ARG A 131 -16.70 -9.35 14.49
N PHE A 132 -15.88 -8.62 15.26
CA PHE A 132 -16.36 -7.67 16.27
C PHE A 132 -16.60 -6.27 15.67
N GLY A 133 -16.18 -6.05 14.41
CA GLY A 133 -16.22 -4.75 13.74
C GLY A 133 -15.19 -3.77 14.27
N THR A 134 -15.03 -2.67 13.55
CA THR A 134 -14.02 -1.64 13.87
C THR A 134 -14.58 -0.44 14.66
N GLY A 135 -15.89 -0.42 14.97
CA GLY A 135 -16.58 0.73 15.55
C GLY A 135 -15.99 1.25 16.87
N GLY A 136 -15.45 0.36 17.72
CA GLY A 136 -14.80 0.76 18.98
C GLY A 136 -13.34 1.21 18.81
N ILE A 137 -12.61 0.51 17.95
CA ILE A 137 -11.14 0.69 17.78
C ILE A 137 -10.85 1.71 16.68
N GLY A 138 -11.75 1.87 15.70
CA GLY A 138 -11.57 2.73 14.52
C GLY A 138 -11.28 4.20 14.83
N LYS A 139 -11.78 4.72 15.97
CA LYS A 139 -11.45 6.10 16.42
C LYS A 139 -9.96 6.32 16.73
N PHE A 140 -9.20 5.26 16.99
CA PHE A 140 -7.76 5.36 17.21
C PHE A 140 -6.98 5.29 15.89
N PHE A 141 -7.58 4.81 14.80
CA PHE A 141 -6.88 4.65 13.52
C PHE A 141 -6.39 5.99 12.97
N GLY A 142 -7.21 7.02 12.99
CA GLY A 142 -6.84 8.36 12.54
C GLY A 142 -5.63 8.92 13.27
N PRO A 143 -5.67 9.05 14.61
CA PRO A 143 -4.54 9.52 15.40
C PRO A 143 -3.26 8.71 15.21
N VAL A 144 -3.33 7.37 15.24
CA VAL A 144 -2.16 6.50 15.02
C VAL A 144 -1.56 6.72 13.64
N THR A 145 -2.39 6.78 12.61
CA THR A 145 -1.93 7.01 11.23
C THR A 145 -1.36 8.42 11.07
N ALA A 146 -1.95 9.43 11.72
CA ALA A 146 -1.40 10.78 11.70
C ALA A 146 -0.01 10.83 12.35
N VAL A 147 0.17 10.21 13.53
CA VAL A 147 1.47 10.08 14.18
C VAL A 147 2.46 9.36 13.28
N TRP A 148 2.03 8.27 12.62
CA TRP A 148 2.87 7.56 11.65
C TRP A 148 3.40 8.48 10.55
N PHE A 149 2.54 9.24 9.86
CA PHE A 149 2.98 10.15 8.79
C PHE A 149 3.85 11.30 9.31
N ILE A 150 3.59 11.81 10.51
CA ILE A 150 4.44 12.83 11.14
C ILE A 150 5.83 12.26 11.42
N VAL A 151 5.92 11.05 11.98
CA VAL A 151 7.22 10.39 12.24
C VAL A 151 7.96 10.11 10.94
N LEU A 152 7.28 9.65 9.89
CA LEU A 152 7.87 9.50 8.55
C LEU A 152 8.51 10.80 8.05
N ALA A 153 7.77 11.92 8.17
CA ALA A 153 8.26 13.22 7.73
C ALA A 153 9.45 13.70 8.58
N LEU A 154 9.38 13.55 9.91
CA LEU A 154 10.47 13.96 10.81
C LEU A 154 11.76 13.20 10.52
N LEU A 155 11.69 11.87 10.39
CA LEU A 155 12.85 11.06 10.03
C LEU A 155 13.44 11.48 8.68
N GLY A 156 12.57 11.76 7.69
CA GLY A 156 13.01 12.19 6.38
C GLY A 156 13.68 13.56 6.40
N VAL A 157 13.11 14.55 7.11
CA VAL A 157 13.66 15.91 7.22
C VAL A 157 15.07 15.91 7.79
N VAL A 158 15.33 15.13 8.86
CA VAL A 158 16.66 15.04 9.49
C VAL A 158 17.73 14.72 8.44
N HIS A 159 17.54 13.67 7.65
CA HIS A 159 18.53 13.26 6.65
C HIS A 159 18.57 14.15 5.42
N ILE A 160 17.45 14.80 5.02
CA ILE A 160 17.46 15.79 3.95
C ILE A 160 18.29 17.02 4.35
N VAL A 161 18.22 17.46 5.61
CA VAL A 161 19.02 18.59 6.11
C VAL A 161 20.51 18.25 6.09
N GLU A 162 20.87 16.99 6.37
CA GLU A 162 22.26 16.51 6.28
C GLU A 162 22.78 16.49 4.83
N ASN A 163 21.92 16.19 3.85
CA ASN A 163 22.28 16.15 2.43
C ASN A 163 21.15 16.70 1.55
N PRO A 164 21.01 18.04 1.46
CA PRO A 164 19.94 18.69 0.69
C PRO A 164 20.06 18.51 -0.82
N ALA A 165 21.21 18.07 -1.33
CA ALA A 165 21.40 17.80 -2.76
C ALA A 165 20.41 16.74 -3.29
N VAL A 166 19.90 15.86 -2.43
CA VAL A 166 18.89 14.84 -2.78
C VAL A 166 17.62 15.45 -3.39
N LEU A 167 17.28 16.71 -3.05
CA LEU A 167 16.10 17.41 -3.57
C LEU A 167 16.18 17.66 -5.08
N ALA A 168 17.36 17.57 -5.69
CA ALA A 168 17.51 17.58 -7.15
C ALA A 168 16.64 16.52 -7.84
N ALA A 169 16.42 15.38 -7.20
CA ALA A 169 15.58 14.29 -7.70
C ALA A 169 14.08 14.65 -7.84
N LEU A 170 13.62 15.82 -7.40
CA LEU A 170 12.30 16.36 -7.73
C LEU A 170 12.14 16.62 -9.23
N SER A 171 13.23 16.88 -9.94
CA SER A 171 13.19 17.08 -11.38
C SER A 171 12.90 15.77 -12.12
N PRO A 172 11.91 15.73 -13.05
CA PRO A 172 11.60 14.53 -13.84
C PRO A 172 12.73 14.14 -14.80
N HIS A 173 13.68 15.06 -15.05
CA HIS A 173 14.86 14.83 -15.87
C HIS A 173 15.66 13.61 -15.37
N TYR A 174 15.82 13.42 -14.06
CA TYR A 174 16.57 12.29 -13.51
C TYR A 174 15.86 10.94 -13.78
N ALA A 175 14.53 10.89 -13.68
CA ALA A 175 13.76 9.71 -14.04
C ALA A 175 13.93 9.36 -15.52
N LEU A 176 13.80 10.37 -16.40
CA LEU A 176 13.94 10.19 -17.85
C LEU A 176 15.37 9.80 -18.25
N ALA A 177 16.39 10.44 -17.66
CA ALA A 177 17.78 10.12 -17.89
C ALA A 177 18.09 8.67 -17.47
N PHE A 178 17.63 8.23 -16.29
CA PHE A 178 17.79 6.87 -15.81
C PHE A 178 17.13 5.85 -16.73
N MET A 179 15.89 6.11 -17.18
CA MET A 179 15.18 5.24 -18.11
C MET A 179 15.87 5.13 -19.48
N TRP A 180 16.49 6.24 -19.95
CA TRP A 180 17.19 6.28 -21.22
C TRP A 180 18.53 5.57 -21.16
N GLN A 181 19.30 5.82 -20.10
CA GLN A 181 20.66 5.27 -19.96
C GLN A 181 20.66 3.76 -19.61
N HIS A 182 19.64 3.32 -18.84
CA HIS A 182 19.55 1.95 -18.33
C HIS A 182 18.17 1.31 -18.60
N PRO A 183 17.72 1.15 -19.86
CA PRO A 183 16.34 0.77 -20.16
C PRO A 183 15.93 -0.59 -19.56
N GLY A 184 16.80 -1.60 -19.59
CA GLY A 184 16.53 -2.91 -18.99
C GLY A 184 16.41 -2.85 -17.46
N THR A 185 17.35 -2.18 -16.82
CA THR A 185 17.35 -1.98 -15.37
C THR A 185 16.19 -1.11 -14.92
N ALA A 186 15.87 -0.05 -15.66
CA ALA A 186 14.74 0.82 -15.39
C ALA A 186 13.39 0.07 -15.46
N PHE A 187 13.22 -0.82 -16.43
CA PHE A 187 12.03 -1.65 -16.53
C PHE A 187 11.83 -2.54 -15.30
N VAL A 188 12.90 -3.20 -14.84
CA VAL A 188 12.87 -4.02 -13.62
C VAL A 188 12.62 -3.15 -12.38
N SER A 189 13.25 -1.96 -12.31
CA SER A 189 13.07 -1.02 -11.21
C SER A 189 11.63 -0.50 -11.12
N LEU A 190 10.95 -0.29 -12.26
CA LEU A 190 9.54 0.08 -12.28
C LEU A 190 8.66 -0.95 -11.57
N GLY A 191 8.97 -2.26 -11.70
CA GLY A 191 8.29 -3.30 -10.93
C GLY A 191 8.39 -3.08 -9.41
N ALA A 192 9.57 -2.72 -8.91
CA ALA A 192 9.75 -2.38 -7.50
C ALA A 192 9.16 -1.00 -7.14
N VAL A 193 9.21 -0.01 -8.05
CA VAL A 193 8.58 1.30 -7.84
C VAL A 193 7.05 1.19 -7.74
N VAL A 194 6.41 0.22 -8.40
CA VAL A 194 4.96 -0.04 -8.25
C VAL A 194 4.58 -0.31 -6.79
N LEU A 195 5.49 -0.88 -5.99
CA LEU A 195 5.26 -1.10 -4.56
C LEU A 195 5.00 0.21 -3.78
N CYS A 196 5.46 1.36 -4.28
CA CYS A 196 5.19 2.67 -3.65
C CYS A 196 3.72 3.11 -3.79
N VAL A 197 2.98 2.56 -4.74
CA VAL A 197 1.59 2.95 -5.05
C VAL A 197 0.58 1.85 -4.74
N THR A 198 1.02 0.73 -4.16
CA THR A 198 0.13 -0.34 -3.70
C THR A 198 -0.87 0.18 -2.68
N GLY A 199 -2.11 -0.29 -2.72
CA GLY A 199 -3.20 0.17 -1.87
C GLY A 199 -3.85 1.49 -2.31
N ALA A 200 -3.39 2.15 -3.38
CA ALA A 200 -4.00 3.37 -3.89
C ALA A 200 -5.44 3.16 -4.38
N GLU A 201 -5.77 1.96 -4.83
CA GLU A 201 -7.12 1.54 -5.21
C GLU A 201 -8.08 1.49 -4.02
N ALA A 202 -7.58 1.23 -2.80
CA ALA A 202 -8.37 1.27 -1.58
C ALA A 202 -8.94 2.68 -1.31
N LEU A 203 -8.23 3.75 -1.68
CA LEU A 203 -8.73 5.13 -1.59
C LEU A 203 -10.05 5.30 -2.36
N TYR A 204 -10.18 4.63 -3.50
CA TYR A 204 -11.40 4.70 -4.30
C TYR A 204 -12.50 3.80 -3.75
N ALA A 205 -12.17 2.63 -3.21
CA ALA A 205 -13.11 1.75 -2.55
C ALA A 205 -13.68 2.39 -1.27
N ASP A 206 -12.85 3.10 -0.50
CA ASP A 206 -13.22 3.75 0.75
C ASP A 206 -13.97 5.09 0.54
N MET A 207 -14.08 5.56 -0.70
CA MET A 207 -14.80 6.81 -1.00
C MET A 207 -16.25 6.78 -0.50
N GLY A 208 -16.90 5.61 -0.50
CA GLY A 208 -18.26 5.43 0.02
C GLY A 208 -18.38 5.67 1.53
N HIS A 209 -17.30 5.51 2.28
CA HIS A 209 -17.29 5.67 3.74
C HIS A 209 -16.90 7.09 4.16
N PHE A 210 -15.93 7.70 3.51
CA PHE A 210 -15.33 8.98 3.94
C PHE A 210 -15.71 10.16 3.04
N GLY A 211 -16.12 9.90 1.81
CA GLY A 211 -16.32 10.92 0.79
C GLY A 211 -15.02 11.45 0.19
N LYS A 212 -15.12 12.07 -0.98
CA LYS A 212 -13.94 12.51 -1.76
C LYS A 212 -13.18 13.71 -1.19
N ARG A 213 -13.85 14.61 -0.45
CA ARG A 213 -13.20 15.82 0.09
C ARG A 213 -12.20 15.51 1.21
N PRO A 214 -12.56 14.73 2.25
CA PRO A 214 -11.62 14.32 3.30
C PRO A 214 -10.42 13.54 2.76
N ILE A 215 -10.65 12.62 1.80
CA ILE A 215 -9.57 11.85 1.18
C ILE A 215 -8.57 12.78 0.47
N ARG A 216 -9.06 13.74 -0.33
CA ARG A 216 -8.20 14.72 -1.02
C ARG A 216 -7.43 15.59 -0.04
N LEU A 217 -8.11 16.08 0.99
CA LEU A 217 -7.47 16.91 2.01
C LEU A 217 -6.35 16.14 2.70
N ALA A 218 -6.63 14.95 3.23
CA ALA A 218 -5.63 14.11 3.90
C ALA A 218 -4.44 13.77 2.97
N TRP A 219 -4.72 13.42 1.72
CA TRP A 219 -3.68 13.09 0.75
C TRP A 219 -2.73 14.26 0.50
N PHE A 220 -3.24 15.43 0.12
CA PHE A 220 -2.38 16.57 -0.25
C PHE A 220 -1.77 17.30 0.93
N SER A 221 -2.42 17.32 2.10
CA SER A 221 -1.91 18.04 3.27
C SER A 221 -0.95 17.25 4.14
N LEU A 222 -1.08 15.92 4.19
CA LEU A 222 -0.31 15.09 5.12
C LEU A 222 0.38 13.91 4.43
N VAL A 223 -0.39 13.05 3.73
CA VAL A 223 0.10 11.73 3.30
C VAL A 223 1.18 11.87 2.22
N MET A 224 0.87 12.56 1.12
CA MET A 224 1.80 12.75 0.01
C MET A 224 3.07 13.49 0.42
N PRO A 225 3.01 14.64 1.13
CA PRO A 225 4.21 15.32 1.63
C PRO A 225 5.05 14.43 2.54
N ALA A 226 4.45 13.74 3.50
CA ALA A 226 5.18 12.88 4.43
C ALA A 226 5.88 11.71 3.71
N LEU A 227 5.21 11.07 2.74
CA LEU A 227 5.82 10.01 1.93
C LEU A 227 6.98 10.54 1.09
N MET A 228 6.81 11.67 0.40
CA MET A 228 7.89 12.27 -0.38
C MET A 228 9.10 12.60 0.48
N ILE A 229 8.90 13.31 1.60
CA ILE A 229 9.97 13.66 2.53
C ILE A 229 10.67 12.40 3.04
N ASN A 230 9.92 11.34 3.36
CA ASN A 230 10.51 10.10 3.82
C ASN A 230 11.36 9.41 2.75
N TYR A 231 10.88 9.31 1.50
CA TYR A 231 11.67 8.72 0.41
C TYR A 231 12.93 9.54 0.12
N PHE A 232 12.84 10.87 0.13
CA PHE A 232 14.01 11.73 0.00
C PHE A 232 14.99 11.55 1.16
N GLY A 233 14.51 11.42 2.39
CA GLY A 233 15.34 11.13 3.55
C GLY A 233 16.09 9.81 3.43
N GLN A 234 15.41 8.73 2.99
CA GLN A 234 16.05 7.46 2.69
C GLN A 234 17.13 7.59 1.61
N GLY A 235 16.85 8.33 0.55
CA GLY A 235 17.83 8.58 -0.52
C GLY A 235 19.01 9.43 -0.05
N ALA A 236 18.78 10.46 0.76
CA ALA A 236 19.83 11.28 1.34
C ALA A 236 20.78 10.46 2.22
N MET A 237 20.22 9.54 3.03
CA MET A 237 20.99 8.61 3.84
C MET A 237 21.78 7.63 2.97
N LEU A 238 21.19 7.06 1.93
CA LEU A 238 21.88 6.13 1.03
C LEU A 238 23.04 6.78 0.27
N LEU A 239 22.96 8.09 -0.04
CA LEU A 239 24.07 8.85 -0.62
C LEU A 239 25.28 8.95 0.30
N GLN A 240 25.07 8.94 1.61
CA GLN A 240 26.12 9.04 2.62
C GLN A 240 26.57 7.67 3.14
N ARG A 241 25.64 6.75 3.31
CA ARG A 241 25.84 5.41 3.91
C ARG A 241 25.19 4.32 3.03
N PRO A 242 25.84 3.91 1.92
CA PRO A 242 25.31 2.92 0.99
C PRO A 242 25.01 1.56 1.63
N GLU A 243 25.71 1.20 2.71
CA GLU A 243 25.52 -0.05 3.45
C GLU A 243 24.14 -0.18 4.09
N THR A 244 23.43 0.94 4.33
CA THR A 244 22.09 0.95 4.93
C THR A 244 20.98 0.46 3.99
N VAL A 245 21.31 0.12 2.75
CA VAL A 245 20.36 -0.34 1.73
C VAL A 245 19.52 -1.56 2.13
N LYS A 246 20.02 -2.36 3.07
CA LYS A 246 19.31 -3.56 3.55
C LYS A 246 17.98 -3.22 4.24
N ASN A 247 17.95 -2.16 5.04
CA ASN A 247 16.74 -1.69 5.73
C ASN A 247 16.74 -0.15 5.85
N PRO A 248 16.71 0.59 4.72
CA PRO A 248 16.93 2.03 4.71
C PRO A 248 15.94 2.80 5.59
N PHE A 249 14.73 2.30 5.77
CA PHE A 249 13.72 2.95 6.61
C PHE A 249 14.07 2.90 8.10
N TYR A 250 14.43 1.72 8.62
CA TYR A 250 14.73 1.57 10.05
C TYR A 250 16.08 2.16 10.43
N GLU A 251 17.03 2.16 9.50
CA GLU A 251 18.36 2.77 9.67
C GLU A 251 18.33 4.31 9.76
N MET A 252 17.22 4.95 9.35
CA MET A 252 17.02 6.39 9.59
C MET A 252 16.73 6.73 11.05
N ALA A 253 16.30 5.75 11.84
CA ALA A 253 15.93 6.00 13.23
C ALA A 253 17.13 5.92 14.15
N PRO A 254 17.23 6.80 15.18
CA PRO A 254 18.22 6.63 16.24
C PRO A 254 17.91 5.36 17.05
N GLU A 255 18.95 4.73 17.62
CA GLU A 255 18.83 3.44 18.31
C GLU A 255 17.71 3.40 19.36
N TRP A 256 17.54 4.47 20.14
CA TRP A 256 16.50 4.56 21.17
C TRP A 256 15.07 4.57 20.62
N ALA A 257 14.89 5.05 19.38
CA ALA A 257 13.59 5.16 18.75
C ALA A 257 13.21 3.91 17.92
N LEU A 258 14.12 2.96 17.73
CA LEU A 258 13.93 1.83 16.83
C LEU A 258 12.76 0.93 17.28
N TYR A 259 12.70 0.52 18.55
CA TYR A 259 11.57 -0.28 19.07
C TYR A 259 10.22 0.45 19.01
N PRO A 260 10.09 1.71 19.47
CA PRO A 260 8.88 2.50 19.26
C PRO A 260 8.47 2.60 17.78
N LEU A 261 9.43 2.78 16.87
CA LEU A 261 9.17 2.84 15.43
C LEU A 261 8.64 1.52 14.88
N ILE A 262 9.19 0.37 15.31
CA ILE A 262 8.70 -0.96 14.90
C ILE A 262 7.25 -1.16 15.35
N VAL A 263 6.93 -0.80 16.59
CA VAL A 263 5.57 -0.88 17.12
C VAL A 263 4.64 0.01 16.31
N LEU A 264 5.02 1.26 16.07
CA LEU A 264 4.22 2.22 15.28
C LEU A 264 4.04 1.74 13.84
N ALA A 265 5.09 1.24 13.19
CA ALA A 265 5.04 0.65 11.86
C ALA A 265 4.08 -0.55 11.80
N THR A 266 4.16 -1.44 12.80
CA THR A 266 3.26 -2.60 12.89
C THR A 266 1.81 -2.17 13.05
N LEU A 267 1.53 -1.18 13.92
CA LEU A 267 0.18 -0.62 14.06
C LEU A 267 -0.32 0.04 12.76
N ALA A 268 0.53 0.81 12.08
CA ALA A 268 0.19 1.42 10.82
C ALA A 268 -0.14 0.38 9.72
N THR A 269 0.65 -0.71 9.64
CA THR A 269 0.40 -1.79 8.68
C THR A 269 -0.85 -2.61 9.01
N VAL A 270 -1.17 -2.79 10.30
CA VAL A 270 -2.43 -3.40 10.75
C VAL A 270 -3.62 -2.55 10.31
N ILE A 271 -3.55 -1.22 10.49
CA ILE A 271 -4.60 -0.28 10.06
C ILE A 271 -4.75 -0.29 8.53
N ALA A 272 -3.64 -0.26 7.79
CA ALA A 272 -3.67 -0.35 6.33
C ALA A 272 -4.27 -1.66 5.83
N SER A 273 -3.89 -2.79 6.46
CA SER A 273 -4.46 -4.11 6.17
C SER A 273 -5.95 -4.16 6.47
N GLN A 274 -6.40 -3.51 7.56
CA GLN A 274 -7.81 -3.38 7.91
C GLN A 274 -8.60 -2.67 6.80
N ALA A 275 -8.09 -1.59 6.23
CA ALA A 275 -8.74 -0.87 5.14
C ALA A 275 -8.92 -1.77 3.91
N LEU A 276 -7.89 -2.52 3.51
CA LEU A 276 -7.96 -3.48 2.39
C LEU A 276 -8.97 -4.61 2.64
N ILE A 277 -9.01 -5.17 3.85
CA ILE A 277 -9.99 -6.22 4.21
C ILE A 277 -11.42 -5.67 4.13
N THR A 278 -11.65 -4.47 4.64
CA THR A 278 -12.95 -3.79 4.58
C THR A 278 -13.34 -3.50 3.14
N ALA A 279 -12.41 -3.04 2.31
CA ALA A 279 -12.64 -2.84 0.88
C ALA A 279 -13.00 -4.16 0.17
N ALA A 280 -12.33 -5.28 0.50
CA ALA A 280 -12.66 -6.60 -0.04
C ALA A 280 -14.08 -7.06 0.34
N PHE A 281 -14.53 -6.80 1.57
CA PHE A 281 -15.90 -7.07 1.97
C PHE A 281 -16.90 -6.21 1.21
N SER A 282 -16.62 -4.92 1.03
CA SER A 282 -17.47 -3.98 0.28
C SER A 282 -17.61 -4.40 -1.18
N VAL A 283 -16.50 -4.74 -1.83
CA VAL A 283 -16.46 -5.26 -3.21
C VAL A 283 -17.25 -6.57 -3.33
N THR A 284 -17.11 -7.48 -2.35
CA THR A 284 -17.88 -8.73 -2.30
C THR A 284 -19.38 -8.46 -2.21
N LYS A 285 -19.81 -7.57 -1.32
CA LYS A 285 -21.23 -7.19 -1.17
C LYS A 285 -21.79 -6.62 -2.47
N GLN A 286 -21.08 -5.69 -3.10
CA GLN A 286 -21.47 -5.11 -4.38
C GLN A 286 -21.56 -6.17 -5.48
N ALA A 287 -20.59 -7.10 -5.55
CA ALA A 287 -20.59 -8.20 -6.53
C ALA A 287 -21.78 -9.16 -6.33
N ILE A 288 -22.17 -9.45 -5.09
CA ILE A 288 -23.37 -10.24 -4.76
C ILE A 288 -24.63 -9.50 -5.20
N GLN A 289 -24.75 -8.20 -4.91
CA GLN A 289 -25.91 -7.38 -5.27
C GLN A 289 -26.11 -7.29 -6.79
N LEU A 290 -25.02 -7.26 -7.56
CA LEU A 290 -25.06 -7.21 -9.01
C LEU A 290 -25.18 -8.60 -9.67
N GLY A 291 -25.23 -9.68 -8.87
CA GLY A 291 -25.36 -11.06 -9.36
C GLY A 291 -24.07 -11.65 -9.96
N TYR A 292 -22.92 -11.04 -9.72
CA TYR A 292 -21.62 -11.54 -10.20
C TYR A 292 -20.97 -12.54 -9.25
N PHE A 293 -21.47 -12.62 -8.00
CA PHE A 293 -20.97 -13.53 -6.98
C PHE A 293 -22.13 -14.31 -6.32
N PRO A 294 -21.93 -15.56 -5.89
CA PRO A 294 -22.95 -16.31 -5.20
C PRO A 294 -23.36 -15.63 -3.89
N ARG A 295 -24.58 -15.90 -3.43
CA ARG A 295 -25.09 -15.32 -2.17
C ARG A 295 -24.32 -15.88 -0.99
N LEU A 296 -23.41 -15.08 -0.44
CA LEU A 296 -22.70 -15.35 0.81
C LEU A 296 -23.39 -14.69 1.99
N ARG A 297 -23.13 -15.19 3.18
CA ARG A 297 -23.58 -14.58 4.43
C ARG A 297 -22.83 -13.25 4.63
N VAL A 298 -23.55 -12.14 4.66
CA VAL A 298 -23.05 -10.81 4.98
C VAL A 298 -23.63 -10.41 6.32
N THR A 299 -22.80 -10.09 7.29
CA THR A 299 -23.19 -9.65 8.63
C THR A 299 -22.83 -8.19 8.81
N HIS A 300 -23.78 -7.36 9.26
CA HIS A 300 -23.51 -5.97 9.63
C HIS A 300 -22.98 -5.95 11.06
N THR A 301 -21.81 -5.34 11.26
CA THR A 301 -21.12 -5.28 12.55
C THR A 301 -21.42 -3.99 13.33
N SER A 302 -22.07 -3.00 12.69
CA SER A 302 -22.53 -1.77 13.33
C SER A 302 -23.96 -1.45 12.94
N VAL A 303 -24.75 -0.96 13.91
CA VAL A 303 -26.11 -0.45 13.68
C VAL A 303 -26.08 0.99 13.20
N LYS A 304 -25.05 1.75 13.57
CA LYS A 304 -24.91 3.17 13.24
C LYS A 304 -24.24 3.44 11.89
N GLU A 305 -23.36 2.55 11.47
CA GLU A 305 -22.57 2.69 10.25
C GLU A 305 -22.92 1.58 9.26
N THR A 306 -23.74 1.90 8.27
CA THR A 306 -24.24 0.94 7.25
C THR A 306 -23.15 0.30 6.39
N GLY A 307 -21.94 0.88 6.38
CA GLY A 307 -20.76 0.39 5.65
C GLY A 307 -19.97 -0.68 6.37
N GLN A 308 -20.14 -0.85 7.70
CA GLN A 308 -19.40 -1.87 8.45
C GLN A 308 -20.02 -3.25 8.29
N ILE A 309 -19.42 -4.02 7.41
CA ILE A 309 -19.85 -5.38 7.06
C ILE A 309 -18.74 -6.40 7.32
N TYR A 310 -19.15 -7.63 7.61
CA TYR A 310 -18.28 -8.78 7.78
C TYR A 310 -18.75 -9.93 6.90
N VAL A 311 -17.86 -10.51 6.11
CA VAL A 311 -18.12 -11.63 5.23
C VAL A 311 -17.22 -12.80 5.64
N PRO A 312 -17.69 -13.74 6.46
CA PRO A 312 -16.86 -14.80 7.06
C PRO A 312 -16.05 -15.61 6.05
N PHE A 313 -16.66 -15.97 4.95
CA PHE A 313 -16.01 -16.76 3.90
C PHE A 313 -14.81 -16.03 3.29
N VAL A 314 -14.99 -14.75 2.97
CA VAL A 314 -13.91 -13.90 2.41
C VAL A 314 -12.83 -13.66 3.46
N ASN A 315 -13.21 -13.38 4.71
CA ASN A 315 -12.27 -13.16 5.79
C ASN A 315 -11.30 -14.34 5.98
N TRP A 316 -11.84 -15.53 6.17
CA TRP A 316 -11.02 -16.70 6.42
C TRP A 316 -10.32 -17.22 5.17
N GLY A 317 -10.90 -16.99 3.97
CA GLY A 317 -10.24 -17.25 2.69
C GLY A 317 -9.01 -16.38 2.49
N LEU A 318 -9.13 -15.05 2.67
CA LEU A 318 -8.00 -14.14 2.63
C LEU A 318 -6.94 -14.49 3.67
N TYR A 319 -7.35 -14.76 4.92
CA TYR A 319 -6.44 -15.17 5.98
C TYR A 319 -5.63 -16.41 5.60
N ALA A 320 -6.29 -17.46 5.11
CA ALA A 320 -5.60 -18.69 4.70
C ALA A 320 -4.57 -18.44 3.58
N CYS A 321 -4.94 -17.63 2.58
CA CYS A 321 -4.03 -17.26 1.49
C CYS A 321 -2.85 -16.41 2.00
N ILE A 322 -3.09 -15.45 2.92
CA ILE A 322 -2.05 -14.60 3.53
C ILE A 322 -1.08 -15.45 4.35
N VAL A 323 -1.59 -16.36 5.20
CA VAL A 323 -0.76 -17.28 6.00
C VAL A 323 0.10 -18.13 5.07
N LEU A 324 -0.50 -18.70 4.03
CA LEU A 324 0.24 -19.47 3.03
C LEU A 324 1.35 -18.66 2.39
N ALA A 325 1.07 -17.41 1.99
CA ALA A 325 2.06 -16.51 1.41
C ALA A 325 3.19 -16.20 2.40
N VAL A 326 2.89 -15.84 3.65
CA VAL A 326 3.89 -15.53 4.67
C VAL A 326 4.79 -16.74 4.97
N VAL A 327 4.20 -17.94 5.11
CA VAL A 327 4.96 -19.16 5.42
C VAL A 327 5.82 -19.60 4.22
N THR A 328 5.27 -19.50 3.00
CA THR A 328 6.00 -19.94 1.79
C THR A 328 7.17 -19.03 1.46
N PHE A 329 6.96 -17.72 1.52
CA PHE A 329 8.00 -16.76 1.13
C PHE A 329 8.95 -16.41 2.29
N GLY A 330 8.47 -16.31 3.52
CA GLY A 330 9.26 -16.10 4.73
C GLY A 330 9.93 -14.74 4.87
N SER A 331 9.89 -13.88 3.83
CA SER A 331 10.44 -12.51 3.87
C SER A 331 9.68 -11.56 2.96
N SER A 332 9.67 -10.27 3.34
CA SER A 332 9.01 -9.22 2.57
C SER A 332 9.62 -9.05 1.18
N SER A 333 10.94 -9.21 1.04
CA SER A 333 11.65 -9.09 -0.24
C SER A 333 11.24 -10.19 -1.24
N LYS A 334 11.07 -11.43 -0.79
CA LYS A 334 10.59 -12.50 -1.66
C LYS A 334 9.15 -12.28 -2.12
N LEU A 335 8.29 -11.81 -1.22
CA LEU A 335 6.90 -11.44 -1.56
C LEU A 335 6.86 -10.25 -2.52
N ALA A 336 7.69 -9.23 -2.29
CA ALA A 336 7.80 -8.07 -3.16
C ALA A 336 8.25 -8.45 -4.58
N SER A 337 9.21 -9.36 -4.70
CA SER A 337 9.66 -9.90 -6.00
C SER A 337 8.52 -10.65 -6.72
N ALA A 338 7.70 -11.39 -6.00
CA ALA A 338 6.54 -12.07 -6.58
C ALA A 338 5.41 -11.11 -7.01
N TYR A 339 5.31 -9.94 -6.38
CA TYR A 339 4.29 -8.92 -6.68
C TYR A 339 4.70 -8.03 -7.88
N GLY A 340 5.96 -7.65 -7.98
CA GLY A 340 6.47 -6.68 -8.96
C GLY A 340 6.95 -7.29 -10.28
N ILE A 341 6.96 -8.61 -10.38
CA ILE A 341 7.31 -9.36 -11.60
C ILE A 341 6.05 -10.00 -12.18
#